data_4a633196656bed74f7b722a0b207ad09
#
_entry.id   4a633196656bed74f7b722a0b207ad09
#
_cell.length_a   1.000
_cell.length_b   1.000
_cell.length_c   1.000
_cell.angle_alpha   90.00
_cell.angle_beta   90.00
_cell.angle_gamma   90.00
#
_symmetry.space_group_name_H-M   'P 1'
#
loop_
_entity.id
_entity.type
_entity.pdbx_description
1 polymer ?
#
loop_
_entity_poly.entity_id
_entity_poly.type
_entity_poly.pdbx_seq_one_letter_code
_entity_poly.pdbx_strand_id
1 'polypeptide(L)'
;MIRFILIRHGQTEWNVGGRYQGQSDVALTEEGREQARLLAEHFPVAELHRIYSSDLKRAAETAEIIAGRFGLPVTKDKVFRELSFGDWEGLTYKEIVARWPDAMANFLRHPDKLNIPHGETFQEVQQRAMRGLQAIMEDPANADKTVAIVAHGAILRTILTAQLHMSLEYAWSIRQFNTAVNIVRYDEGHPTVELINGTA
;
A
#
# COMPACT_ATOMS: atom_id res chain seq x y z
N MET A 1 12.00 -10.28 -16.85
CA MET A 1 11.79 -8.96 -16.18
C MET A 1 10.33 -8.82 -15.77
N ILE A 2 10.02 -8.17 -14.65
CA ILE A 2 8.65 -7.74 -14.26
C ILE A 2 8.72 -6.34 -13.68
N ARG A 3 7.72 -5.48 -13.96
CA ARG A 3 7.62 -4.13 -13.39
C ARG A 3 6.37 -4.02 -12.53
N PHE A 4 6.52 -3.68 -11.26
CA PHE A 4 5.43 -3.39 -10.35
C PHE A 4 5.16 -1.88 -10.27
N ILE A 5 3.89 -1.51 -10.38
CA ILE A 5 3.37 -0.17 -10.10
C ILE A 5 2.59 -0.28 -8.78
N LEU A 6 3.23 0.12 -7.70
CA LEU A 6 2.67 0.03 -6.35
C LEU A 6 1.95 1.35 -6.01
N ILE A 7 0.66 1.28 -5.69
CA ILE A 7 -0.21 2.46 -5.59
C ILE A 7 -0.91 2.47 -4.24
N ARG A 8 -0.87 3.60 -3.54
CA ARG A 8 -1.72 3.81 -2.37
C ARG A 8 -3.14 4.18 -2.81
N HIS A 9 -4.15 3.65 -2.13
CA HIS A 9 -5.57 4.00 -2.35
C HIS A 9 -5.84 5.51 -2.24
N GLY A 10 -6.92 5.99 -2.86
CA GLY A 10 -7.42 7.37 -2.77
C GLY A 10 -7.88 7.76 -1.35
N GLN A 11 -8.20 9.03 -1.15
CA GLN A 11 -8.60 9.57 0.15
C GLN A 11 -9.89 8.91 0.67
N THR A 12 -9.95 8.73 2.01
CA THR A 12 -11.14 8.27 2.75
C THR A 12 -11.51 9.30 3.83
N GLU A 13 -12.75 9.25 4.37
CA GLU A 13 -13.16 10.08 5.50
C GLU A 13 -12.22 9.94 6.71
N TRP A 14 -11.68 8.75 6.94
CA TRP A 14 -10.75 8.52 8.03
C TRP A 14 -9.36 9.13 7.77
N ASN A 15 -8.96 9.30 6.51
CA ASN A 15 -7.78 10.10 6.19
C ASN A 15 -8.01 11.59 6.54
N VAL A 16 -9.16 12.14 6.20
CA VAL A 16 -9.55 13.53 6.51
C VAL A 16 -9.61 13.73 8.03
N GLY A 17 -10.24 12.80 8.74
CA GLY A 17 -10.38 12.84 10.20
C GLY A 17 -9.13 12.47 10.99
N GLY A 18 -8.02 12.10 10.34
CA GLY A 18 -6.78 11.67 11.00
C GLY A 18 -6.95 10.41 11.85
N ARG A 19 -7.84 9.49 11.45
CA ARG A 19 -8.10 8.22 12.12
C ARG A 19 -7.28 7.10 11.53
N TYR A 20 -6.76 6.22 12.38
CA TYR A 20 -6.05 5.01 11.97
C TYR A 20 -7.06 4.00 11.40
N GLN A 21 -6.84 3.57 10.16
CA GLN A 21 -7.82 2.75 9.44
C GLN A 21 -7.58 1.24 9.59
N GLY A 22 -6.33 0.83 9.47
CA GLY A 22 -5.98 -0.58 9.50
C GLY A 22 -6.78 -1.40 8.50
N GLN A 23 -7.41 -2.46 8.98
CA GLN A 23 -8.25 -3.34 8.18
C GLN A 23 -9.74 -3.02 8.27
N SER A 24 -10.13 -1.95 8.97
CA SER A 24 -11.49 -1.41 8.91
C SER A 24 -11.85 -0.99 7.48
N ASP A 25 -13.04 -1.37 7.04
CA ASP A 25 -13.45 -1.27 5.63
C ASP A 25 -14.14 0.06 5.33
N VAL A 26 -13.35 1.13 5.27
CA VAL A 26 -13.80 2.51 4.99
C VAL A 26 -13.77 2.78 3.49
N ALA A 27 -14.84 3.40 2.95
CA ALA A 27 -14.96 3.76 1.54
C ALA A 27 -14.12 5.00 1.19
N LEU A 28 -13.91 5.22 -0.12
CA LEU A 28 -13.35 6.48 -0.65
C LEU A 28 -14.31 7.65 -0.42
N THR A 29 -13.73 8.85 -0.26
CA THR A 29 -14.47 10.11 -0.45
C THR A 29 -14.65 10.38 -1.95
N GLU A 30 -15.47 11.38 -2.32
CA GLU A 30 -15.51 11.81 -3.73
C GLU A 30 -14.16 12.36 -4.19
N GLU A 31 -13.47 13.10 -3.33
CA GLU A 31 -12.08 13.52 -3.59
C GLU A 31 -11.15 12.32 -3.85
N GLY A 32 -11.29 11.25 -3.06
CA GLY A 32 -10.51 10.01 -3.27
C GLY A 32 -10.80 9.34 -4.61
N ARG A 33 -12.05 9.38 -5.09
CA ARG A 33 -12.44 8.91 -6.43
C ARG A 33 -11.84 9.78 -7.52
N GLU A 34 -11.88 11.11 -7.33
CA GLU A 34 -11.28 12.04 -8.29
C GLU A 34 -9.76 11.86 -8.38
N GLN A 35 -9.08 11.70 -7.25
CA GLN A 35 -7.65 11.35 -7.23
C GLN A 35 -7.36 10.06 -8.02
N ALA A 36 -8.21 9.04 -7.90
CA ALA A 36 -8.05 7.81 -8.66
C ALA A 36 -8.31 8.00 -10.17
N ARG A 37 -9.28 8.84 -10.56
CA ARG A 37 -9.54 9.19 -11.97
C ARG A 37 -8.37 9.94 -12.58
N LEU A 38 -7.86 10.97 -11.88
CA LEU A 38 -6.67 11.72 -12.33
C LEU A 38 -5.45 10.82 -12.50
N LEU A 39 -5.20 9.92 -11.53
CA LEU A 39 -4.14 8.93 -11.68
C LEU A 39 -4.39 8.02 -12.90
N ALA A 40 -5.62 7.58 -13.13
CA ALA A 40 -5.95 6.77 -14.29
C ALA A 40 -5.67 7.52 -15.59
N GLU A 41 -6.00 8.79 -15.70
CA GLU A 41 -5.76 9.64 -16.88
C GLU A 41 -4.25 9.86 -17.14
N HIS A 42 -3.47 10.07 -16.08
CA HIS A 42 -2.03 10.36 -16.15
C HIS A 42 -1.19 9.16 -15.71
N PHE A 43 -1.67 7.93 -15.93
CA PHE A 43 -0.98 6.74 -15.45
C PHE A 43 0.44 6.65 -16.01
N PRO A 44 1.46 6.31 -15.19
CA PRO A 44 2.88 6.52 -15.54
C PRO A 44 3.41 5.58 -16.63
N VAL A 45 2.60 4.62 -17.08
CA VAL A 45 2.97 3.69 -18.15
C VAL A 45 1.87 3.59 -19.21
N ALA A 46 2.27 3.39 -20.46
CA ALA A 46 1.34 3.25 -21.58
C ALA A 46 0.59 1.90 -21.55
N GLU A 47 1.25 0.85 -21.06
CA GLU A 47 0.68 -0.50 -20.99
C GLU A 47 0.66 -1.03 -19.57
N LEU A 48 -0.51 -1.49 -19.16
CA LEU A 48 -0.73 -2.25 -17.93
C LEU A 48 -1.32 -3.61 -18.32
N HIS A 49 -0.77 -4.68 -17.76
CA HIS A 49 -1.17 -6.03 -18.15
C HIS A 49 -2.06 -6.72 -17.12
N ARG A 50 -1.84 -6.42 -15.84
CA ARG A 50 -2.62 -6.95 -14.72
C ARG A 50 -2.72 -5.93 -13.60
N ILE A 51 -3.80 -6.01 -12.84
CA ILE A 51 -3.99 -5.20 -11.66
C ILE A 51 -4.50 -6.05 -10.50
N TYR A 52 -3.78 -5.99 -9.42
CA TYR A 52 -4.12 -6.59 -8.13
C TYR A 52 -4.52 -5.49 -7.15
N SER A 53 -5.27 -5.85 -6.13
CA SER A 53 -5.66 -4.92 -5.08
C SER A 53 -5.83 -5.64 -3.75
N SER A 54 -5.62 -4.92 -2.66
CA SER A 54 -6.26 -5.27 -1.39
C SER A 54 -7.77 -5.40 -1.59
N ASP A 55 -8.40 -6.32 -0.89
CA ASP A 55 -9.86 -6.52 -0.94
C ASP A 55 -10.66 -5.47 -0.15
N LEU A 56 -9.99 -4.58 0.60
CA LEU A 56 -10.64 -3.47 1.29
C LEU A 56 -11.18 -2.43 0.28
N LYS A 57 -12.43 -1.97 0.51
CA LYS A 57 -13.19 -1.13 -0.44
C LYS A 57 -12.38 0.02 -1.03
N ARG A 58 -11.69 0.80 -0.20
CA ARG A 58 -10.90 1.95 -0.65
C ARG A 58 -9.81 1.59 -1.68
N ALA A 59 -9.14 0.45 -1.49
CA ALA A 59 -8.12 -0.02 -2.43
C ALA A 59 -8.76 -0.67 -3.66
N ALA A 60 -9.77 -1.50 -3.46
CA ALA A 60 -10.50 -2.16 -4.53
C ALA A 60 -11.14 -1.14 -5.49
N GLU A 61 -11.85 -0.12 -4.97
CA GLU A 61 -12.49 0.92 -5.77
C GLU A 61 -11.44 1.77 -6.52
N THR A 62 -10.32 2.13 -5.87
CA THR A 62 -9.20 2.81 -6.54
C THR A 62 -8.67 1.98 -7.70
N ALA A 63 -8.47 0.67 -7.49
CA ALA A 63 -8.00 -0.25 -8.52
C ALA A 63 -9.01 -0.39 -9.68
N GLU A 64 -10.30 -0.48 -9.39
CA GLU A 64 -11.37 -0.58 -10.39
C GLU A 64 -11.44 0.65 -11.29
N ILE A 65 -11.27 1.85 -10.73
CA ILE A 65 -11.20 3.10 -11.50
C ILE A 65 -10.00 3.07 -12.45
N ILE A 66 -8.81 2.69 -11.97
CA ILE A 66 -7.61 2.60 -12.80
C ILE A 66 -7.77 1.50 -13.87
N ALA A 67 -8.27 0.34 -13.48
CA ALA A 67 -8.48 -0.81 -14.37
C ALA A 67 -9.42 -0.50 -15.54
N GLY A 68 -10.43 0.36 -15.30
CA GLY A 68 -11.38 0.79 -16.32
C GLY A 68 -10.71 1.45 -17.53
N ARG A 69 -9.63 2.21 -17.33
CA ARG A 69 -8.85 2.79 -18.44
C ARG A 69 -8.21 1.74 -19.34
N PHE A 70 -7.79 0.61 -18.77
CA PHE A 70 -7.04 -0.43 -19.48
C PHE A 70 -7.93 -1.61 -19.90
N GLY A 71 -9.21 -1.61 -19.52
CA GLY A 71 -10.12 -2.73 -19.80
C GLY A 71 -9.73 -4.03 -19.07
N LEU A 72 -9.11 -3.93 -17.89
CA LEU A 72 -8.59 -5.05 -17.13
C LEU A 72 -9.51 -5.44 -15.98
N PRO A 73 -9.62 -6.74 -15.64
CA PRO A 73 -10.21 -7.17 -14.39
C PRO A 73 -9.28 -6.90 -13.20
N VAL A 74 -9.85 -6.62 -12.01
CA VAL A 74 -9.10 -6.47 -10.77
C VAL A 74 -9.07 -7.80 -10.01
N THR A 75 -7.88 -8.29 -9.68
CA THR A 75 -7.70 -9.44 -8.78
C THR A 75 -7.53 -8.95 -7.35
N LYS A 76 -8.52 -9.25 -6.49
CA LYS A 76 -8.49 -8.85 -5.07
C LYS A 76 -7.80 -9.91 -4.22
N ASP A 77 -6.85 -9.50 -3.37
CA ASP A 77 -6.12 -10.40 -2.48
C ASP A 77 -5.91 -9.76 -1.10
N LYS A 78 -6.27 -10.51 -0.05
CA LYS A 78 -6.08 -10.11 1.36
C LYS A 78 -4.61 -9.92 1.74
N VAL A 79 -3.70 -10.52 1.00
CA VAL A 79 -2.25 -10.39 1.23
C VAL A 79 -1.79 -8.93 1.15
N PHE A 80 -2.52 -8.08 0.41
CA PHE A 80 -2.24 -6.66 0.24
C PHE A 80 -3.03 -5.75 1.19
N ARG A 81 -3.75 -6.28 2.19
CA ARG A 81 -4.39 -5.46 3.23
C ARG A 81 -3.39 -4.62 4.00
N GLU A 82 -3.86 -3.50 4.55
CA GLU A 82 -3.08 -2.63 5.43
C GLU A 82 -2.62 -3.37 6.70
N LEU A 83 -1.62 -2.81 7.37
CA LEU A 83 -1.27 -3.15 8.75
C LEU A 83 -2.54 -3.15 9.60
N SER A 84 -2.86 -4.27 10.26
CA SER A 84 -3.92 -4.27 11.24
C SER A 84 -3.52 -3.40 12.43
N PHE A 85 -4.25 -2.32 12.64
CA PHE A 85 -4.03 -1.43 13.79
C PHE A 85 -4.77 -1.90 15.05
N GLY A 86 -5.42 -3.07 15.04
CA GLY A 86 -6.07 -3.64 16.23
C GLY A 86 -6.89 -2.62 16.99
N ASP A 87 -6.62 -2.45 18.28
CA ASP A 87 -7.36 -1.54 19.15
C ASP A 87 -7.22 -0.04 18.80
N TRP A 88 -6.34 0.31 17.87
CA TRP A 88 -6.18 1.69 17.41
C TRP A 88 -7.11 2.04 16.25
N GLU A 89 -7.76 1.07 15.61
CA GLU A 89 -8.63 1.33 14.48
C GLU A 89 -9.80 2.24 14.85
N GLY A 90 -10.02 3.27 14.04
CA GLY A 90 -11.01 4.32 14.26
C GLY A 90 -10.60 5.43 15.24
N LEU A 91 -9.49 5.27 15.94
CA LEU A 91 -8.97 6.29 16.86
C LEU A 91 -8.07 7.29 16.14
N THR A 92 -8.06 8.52 16.67
CA THR A 92 -7.11 9.56 16.28
C THR A 92 -5.78 9.41 17.02
N TYR A 93 -4.73 10.08 16.54
CA TYR A 93 -3.44 10.14 17.23
C TYR A 93 -3.58 10.53 18.72
N LYS A 94 -4.40 11.56 19.02
CA LYS A 94 -4.59 12.04 20.39
C LYS A 94 -5.23 10.99 21.30
N GLU A 95 -6.22 10.27 20.78
CA GLU A 95 -6.92 9.21 21.51
C GLU A 95 -5.99 8.02 21.78
N ILE A 96 -5.11 7.67 20.83
CA ILE A 96 -4.13 6.59 21.00
C ILE A 96 -3.06 6.99 22.02
N VAL A 97 -2.49 8.19 21.92
CA VAL A 97 -1.48 8.69 22.89
C VAL A 97 -2.04 8.71 24.31
N ALA A 98 -3.31 9.09 24.48
CA ALA A 98 -3.94 9.12 25.80
C ALA A 98 -4.05 7.73 26.45
N ARG A 99 -4.17 6.66 25.63
CA ARG A 99 -4.35 5.28 26.10
C ARG A 99 -3.04 4.48 26.10
N TRP A 100 -2.18 4.70 25.09
CA TRP A 100 -0.94 3.94 24.86
C TRP A 100 0.23 4.87 24.47
N PRO A 101 0.70 5.75 25.38
CA PRO A 101 1.70 6.76 25.05
C PRO A 101 3.02 6.16 24.55
N ASP A 102 3.50 5.10 25.18
CA ASP A 102 4.76 4.45 24.81
C ASP A 102 4.65 3.71 23.45
N ALA A 103 3.50 3.07 23.19
CA ALA A 103 3.27 2.38 21.93
C ALA A 103 3.24 3.36 20.74
N MET A 104 2.62 4.54 20.92
CA MET A 104 2.62 5.56 19.88
C MET A 104 4.02 6.17 19.67
N ALA A 105 4.82 6.37 20.72
CA ALA A 105 6.20 6.82 20.58
C ALA A 105 7.04 5.80 19.78
N ASN A 106 6.87 4.51 20.06
CA ASN A 106 7.53 3.43 19.31
C ASN A 106 7.03 3.37 17.86
N PHE A 107 5.74 3.52 17.59
CA PHE A 107 5.20 3.56 16.24
C PHE A 107 5.90 4.59 15.34
N LEU A 108 6.22 5.75 15.88
CA LEU A 108 6.87 6.83 15.12
C LEU A 108 8.39 6.68 15.00
N ARG A 109 9.05 6.12 16.03
CA ARG A 109 10.51 6.10 16.14
C ARG A 109 11.13 4.73 15.86
N HIS A 110 10.41 3.66 16.24
CA HIS A 110 10.88 2.28 16.18
C HIS A 110 9.75 1.35 15.71
N PRO A 111 9.21 1.56 14.49
CA PRO A 111 8.12 0.73 13.97
C PRO A 111 8.48 -0.76 13.92
N ASP A 112 9.77 -1.08 13.81
CA ASP A 112 10.33 -2.42 13.87
C ASP A 112 10.14 -3.11 15.24
N LYS A 113 9.93 -2.34 16.31
CA LYS A 113 9.70 -2.83 17.69
C LYS A 113 8.27 -2.63 18.16
N LEU A 114 7.42 -2.11 17.29
CA LEU A 114 6.05 -1.82 17.65
C LEU A 114 5.24 -3.10 17.88
N ASN A 115 4.49 -3.10 18.97
CA ASN A 115 3.47 -4.10 19.23
C ASN A 115 2.14 -3.37 19.48
N ILE A 116 1.22 -3.48 18.53
CA ILE A 116 -0.12 -2.89 18.63
C ILE A 116 -1.05 -3.92 19.28
N PRO A 117 -1.79 -3.58 20.34
CA PRO A 117 -2.73 -4.51 20.94
C PRO A 117 -3.73 -5.06 19.90
N HIS A 118 -3.79 -6.39 19.78
CA HIS A 118 -4.61 -7.12 18.78
C HIS A 118 -4.36 -6.74 17.31
N GLY A 119 -3.23 -6.08 17.01
CA GLY A 119 -2.81 -5.69 15.68
C GLY A 119 -1.68 -6.56 15.13
N GLU A 120 -1.16 -6.18 13.97
CA GLU A 120 0.02 -6.78 13.33
C GLU A 120 1.29 -6.00 13.68
N THR A 121 2.43 -6.66 13.60
CA THR A 121 3.75 -6.04 13.55
C THR A 121 4.13 -5.65 12.14
N PHE A 122 5.06 -4.72 11.97
CA PHE A 122 5.60 -4.35 10.65
C PHE A 122 6.29 -5.53 9.96
N GLN A 123 6.92 -6.43 10.72
CA GLN A 123 7.55 -7.64 10.21
C GLN A 123 6.52 -8.60 9.59
N GLU A 124 5.40 -8.84 10.27
CA GLU A 124 4.32 -9.70 9.75
C GLU A 124 3.75 -9.14 8.45
N VAL A 125 3.50 -7.81 8.41
CA VAL A 125 3.03 -7.13 7.20
C VAL A 125 4.03 -7.25 6.06
N GLN A 126 5.33 -7.00 6.32
CA GLN A 126 6.37 -7.14 5.30
C GLN A 126 6.45 -8.57 4.77
N GLN A 127 6.44 -9.56 5.66
CA GLN A 127 6.52 -10.97 5.26
C GLN A 127 5.35 -11.39 4.37
N ARG A 128 4.09 -11.02 4.73
CA ARG A 128 2.93 -11.35 3.89
C ARG A 128 2.94 -10.60 2.57
N ALA A 129 3.31 -9.32 2.57
CA ALA A 129 3.40 -8.51 1.36
C ALA A 129 4.44 -9.07 0.38
N MET A 130 5.63 -9.44 0.89
CA MET A 130 6.69 -10.01 0.06
C MET A 130 6.31 -11.40 -0.48
N ARG A 131 5.57 -12.23 0.29
CA ARG A 131 5.01 -13.49 -0.25
C ARG A 131 4.02 -13.22 -1.38
N GLY A 132 3.18 -12.19 -1.27
CA GLY A 132 2.25 -11.79 -2.33
C GLY A 132 2.97 -11.37 -3.62
N LEU A 133 4.02 -10.55 -3.50
CA LEU A 133 4.87 -10.16 -4.63
C LEU A 133 5.56 -11.37 -5.26
N GLN A 134 6.12 -12.26 -4.43
CA GLN A 134 6.79 -13.47 -4.90
C GLN A 134 5.83 -14.38 -5.69
N ALA A 135 4.62 -14.60 -5.19
CA ALA A 135 3.61 -15.40 -5.89
C ALA A 135 3.24 -14.81 -7.26
N ILE A 136 3.18 -13.47 -7.37
CA ILE A 136 2.95 -12.80 -8.65
C ILE A 136 4.14 -12.98 -9.61
N MET A 137 5.37 -12.91 -9.09
CA MET A 137 6.59 -13.10 -9.90
C MET A 137 6.77 -14.54 -10.38
N GLU A 138 6.34 -15.52 -9.59
CA GLU A 138 6.43 -16.94 -9.90
C GLU A 138 5.37 -17.42 -10.90
N ASP A 139 4.29 -16.64 -11.11
CA ASP A 139 3.31 -16.94 -12.16
C ASP A 139 3.91 -16.66 -13.55
N PRO A 140 4.12 -17.68 -14.39
CA PRO A 140 4.72 -17.50 -15.73
C PRO A 140 3.92 -16.55 -16.62
N ALA A 141 2.61 -16.38 -16.36
CA ALA A 141 1.76 -15.46 -17.11
C ALA A 141 2.09 -13.98 -16.83
N ASN A 142 2.92 -13.70 -15.82
CA ASN A 142 3.39 -12.35 -15.48
C ASN A 142 4.81 -12.07 -15.98
N ALA A 143 5.46 -13.02 -16.64
CA ALA A 143 6.78 -12.79 -17.23
C ALA A 143 6.74 -11.64 -18.24
N ASP A 144 7.70 -10.73 -18.13
CA ASP A 144 7.84 -9.52 -18.96
C ASP A 144 6.62 -8.57 -18.93
N LYS A 145 5.89 -8.57 -17.82
CA LYS A 145 4.66 -7.78 -17.66
C LYS A 145 4.86 -6.57 -16.74
N THR A 146 4.02 -5.57 -16.98
CA THR A 146 3.77 -4.47 -16.02
C THR A 146 2.51 -4.80 -15.22
N VAL A 147 2.66 -4.86 -13.91
CA VAL A 147 1.62 -5.27 -12.95
C VAL A 147 1.38 -4.14 -11.96
N ALA A 148 0.14 -3.67 -11.82
CA ALA A 148 -0.23 -2.74 -10.77
C ALA A 148 -0.69 -3.48 -9.51
N ILE A 149 -0.40 -2.89 -8.34
CA ILE A 149 -0.91 -3.35 -7.04
C ILE A 149 -1.41 -2.13 -6.28
N VAL A 150 -2.71 -2.08 -6.01
CA VAL A 150 -3.31 -1.02 -5.20
C VAL A 150 -3.44 -1.51 -3.76
N ALA A 151 -2.76 -0.80 -2.85
CA ALA A 151 -2.64 -1.17 -1.45
C ALA A 151 -2.71 0.07 -0.53
N HIS A 152 -1.98 0.07 0.58
CA HIS A 152 -2.12 1.04 1.66
C HIS A 152 -0.76 1.59 2.12
N GLY A 153 -0.82 2.56 3.04
CA GLY A 153 0.36 3.33 3.41
C GLY A 153 1.45 2.54 4.13
N ALA A 154 1.12 1.75 5.15
CA ALA A 154 2.13 1.02 5.90
C ALA A 154 2.68 -0.17 5.10
N ILE A 155 1.81 -0.97 4.48
CA ILE A 155 2.26 -2.11 3.67
C ILE A 155 3.18 -1.69 2.51
N LEU A 156 2.88 -0.58 1.81
CA LEU A 156 3.76 -0.08 0.74
C LEU A 156 5.14 0.32 1.27
N ARG A 157 5.20 0.94 2.45
CA ARG A 157 6.47 1.26 3.11
C ARG A 157 7.26 0.01 3.45
N THR A 158 6.60 -1.04 3.95
CA THR A 158 7.29 -2.30 4.26
C THR A 158 7.82 -3.00 3.01
N ILE A 159 7.10 -2.94 1.88
CA ILE A 159 7.59 -3.42 0.59
C ILE A 159 8.82 -2.61 0.17
N LEU A 160 8.73 -1.28 0.15
CA LEU A 160 9.82 -0.42 -0.31
C LEU A 160 11.08 -0.56 0.55
N THR A 161 10.94 -0.66 1.88
CA THR A 161 12.10 -0.92 2.76
C THR A 161 12.77 -2.24 2.43
N ALA A 162 12.01 -3.31 2.14
CA ALA A 162 12.57 -4.58 1.71
C ALA A 162 13.33 -4.46 0.37
N GLN A 163 12.77 -3.74 -0.62
CA GLN A 163 13.41 -3.54 -1.93
C GLN A 163 14.70 -2.72 -1.86
N LEU A 164 14.74 -1.77 -0.94
CA LEU A 164 15.91 -0.90 -0.72
C LEU A 164 16.93 -1.49 0.28
N HIS A 165 16.70 -2.70 0.78
CA HIS A 165 17.50 -3.31 1.85
C HIS A 165 17.63 -2.42 3.10
N MET A 166 16.59 -1.64 3.39
CA MET A 166 16.50 -0.77 4.55
C MET A 166 15.91 -1.50 5.75
N SER A 167 16.37 -1.17 6.95
CA SER A 167 15.69 -1.60 8.17
C SER A 167 14.26 -1.05 8.23
N LEU A 168 13.32 -1.85 8.76
CA LEU A 168 11.94 -1.42 9.01
C LEU A 168 11.85 -0.22 9.96
N GLU A 169 12.87 0.05 10.77
CA GLU A 169 13.00 1.26 11.58
C GLU A 169 12.82 2.54 10.74
N TYR A 170 13.22 2.50 9.46
CA TYR A 170 13.12 3.64 8.54
C TYR A 170 11.83 3.66 7.71
N ALA A 171 10.83 2.82 8.01
CA ALA A 171 9.60 2.76 7.22
C ALA A 171 8.90 4.13 7.09
N TRP A 172 8.92 4.94 8.14
CA TRP A 172 8.30 6.28 8.14
C TRP A 172 9.12 7.35 7.42
N SER A 173 10.36 7.07 7.06
CA SER A 173 11.17 7.96 6.21
C SER A 173 10.68 8.00 4.76
N ILE A 174 9.87 7.00 4.36
CA ILE A 174 9.28 6.92 3.02
C ILE A 174 7.88 7.53 3.07
N ARG A 175 7.69 8.69 2.45
CA ARG A 175 6.36 9.32 2.35
C ARG A 175 5.47 8.56 1.36
N GLN A 176 4.18 8.48 1.66
CA GLN A 176 3.17 7.90 0.78
C GLN A 176 1.91 8.76 0.84
N PHE A 177 1.63 9.54 -0.21
CA PHE A 177 0.37 10.28 -0.37
C PHE A 177 -0.76 9.36 -0.85
N ASN A 178 -2.03 9.79 -0.74
CA ASN A 178 -3.12 9.10 -1.42
C ASN A 178 -2.85 9.11 -2.93
N THR A 179 -3.15 8.01 -3.61
CA THR A 179 -2.84 7.75 -5.02
C THR A 179 -1.35 7.86 -5.42
N ALA A 180 -0.44 7.98 -4.44
CA ALA A 180 0.98 7.95 -4.74
C ALA A 180 1.40 6.65 -5.43
N VAL A 181 2.27 6.80 -6.41
CA VAL A 181 2.81 5.73 -7.23
C VAL A 181 4.25 5.45 -6.86
N ASN A 182 4.59 4.17 -6.73
CA ASN A 182 5.96 3.70 -6.61
C ASN A 182 6.21 2.68 -7.72
N ILE A 183 7.39 2.70 -8.31
CA ILE A 183 7.76 1.79 -9.41
C ILE A 183 8.96 0.96 -8.99
N VAL A 184 8.80 -0.36 -9.03
CA VAL A 184 9.87 -1.31 -8.76
C VAL A 184 9.97 -2.27 -9.93
N ARG A 185 11.13 -2.30 -10.57
CA ARG A 185 11.44 -3.25 -11.65
C ARG A 185 12.31 -4.37 -11.11
N TYR A 186 11.93 -5.60 -11.44
CA TYR A 186 12.76 -6.78 -11.18
C TYR A 186 13.36 -7.31 -12.47
N ASP A 187 14.67 -7.47 -12.46
CA ASP A 187 15.43 -8.07 -13.55
C ASP A 187 16.28 -9.21 -12.98
N GLU A 188 16.08 -10.42 -13.46
CA GLU A 188 16.76 -11.63 -12.95
C GLU A 188 16.69 -11.77 -11.40
N GLY A 189 15.55 -11.37 -10.80
CA GLY A 189 15.33 -11.42 -9.36
C GLY A 189 15.90 -10.23 -8.56
N HIS A 190 16.59 -9.28 -9.22
CA HIS A 190 17.14 -8.09 -8.57
C HIS A 190 16.20 -6.90 -8.69
N PRO A 191 15.76 -6.30 -7.56
CA PRO A 191 14.88 -5.14 -7.58
C PRO A 191 15.64 -3.85 -7.88
N THR A 192 15.03 -3.00 -8.70
CA THR A 192 15.43 -1.60 -8.90
C THR A 192 14.23 -0.73 -8.59
N VAL A 193 14.34 0.16 -7.62
CA VAL A 193 13.31 1.15 -7.31
C VAL A 193 13.50 2.35 -8.23
N GLU A 194 12.57 2.53 -9.18
CA GLU A 194 12.63 3.57 -10.21
C GLU A 194 11.92 4.86 -9.79
N LEU A 195 10.89 4.75 -8.93
CA LEU A 195 10.10 5.87 -8.43
C LEU A 195 9.57 5.59 -7.03
N ILE A 196 9.57 6.61 -6.18
CA ILE A 196 8.92 6.58 -4.86
C ILE A 196 8.01 7.79 -4.71
N ASN A 197 6.76 7.55 -4.28
CA ASN A 197 5.79 8.58 -3.94
C ASN A 197 5.53 9.60 -5.07
N GLY A 198 5.58 9.18 -6.33
CA GLY A 198 5.16 10.00 -7.46
C GLY A 198 3.65 10.31 -7.37
N THR A 199 3.26 11.52 -7.77
CA THR A 199 1.86 11.96 -7.87
C THR A 199 1.52 12.30 -9.31
N ALA A 200 0.25 12.10 -9.70
CA ALA A 200 -0.27 12.56 -10.98
C ALA A 200 -0.41 14.08 -11.00
#